data_94426496f84a87067ecd84dd8a12df50
#
_entry.id   94426496f84a87067ecd84dd8a12df50
#
_cell.length_a   1.000
_cell.length_b   1.000
_cell.length_c   1.000
_cell.angle_alpha   90.00
_cell.angle_beta   90.00
_cell.angle_gamma   90.00
#
_symmetry.space_group_name_H-M   'P 1'
#
loop_
_entity.id
_entity.type
_entity.pdbx_description
1 polymer ?
#
loop_
_entity_poly.entity_id
_entity_poly.type
_entity_poly.pdbx_seq_one_letter_code
_entity_poly.pdbx_strand_id
1 'polypeptide(L)'
;MRKTVRRLAVVAFVALVFLTLRAQTDRDVVVAQAGQSIRVTRIYTGPDGQSHAEELQMKLNGRTSELMKATGVQFSRTPAGNFSDWHVGPRRQYVITLSGRGEIEVAGGKKISMGPGHINLIEDLTGKGHTTRVVGTEDRVTVAIPLADQSVSR
;
A
#
# COMPACT_ATOMS: atom_id res chain seq x y z
N MET A 1 -39.45 -11.37 38.39
CA MET A 1 -39.34 -10.12 37.59
C MET A 1 -37.98 -9.45 37.59
N ARG A 2 -37.22 -9.30 38.73
CA ARG A 2 -35.91 -8.59 38.77
C ARG A 2 -34.78 -9.22 37.91
N LYS A 3 -34.73 -10.55 37.72
CA LYS A 3 -33.69 -11.25 36.93
C LYS A 3 -33.88 -11.09 35.42
N THR A 4 -35.12 -10.98 34.94
CA THR A 4 -35.45 -10.83 33.51
C THR A 4 -35.09 -9.41 33.00
N VAL A 5 -35.38 -8.40 33.81
CA VAL A 5 -35.05 -6.99 33.48
C VAL A 5 -33.55 -6.77 33.41
N ARG A 6 -32.74 -7.40 34.32
CA ARG A 6 -31.26 -7.32 34.26
C ARG A 6 -30.66 -7.95 33.00
N ARG A 7 -31.23 -9.09 32.54
CA ARG A 7 -30.76 -9.76 31.32
C ARG A 7 -31.08 -8.95 30.06
N LEU A 8 -32.26 -8.34 29.99
CA LEU A 8 -32.63 -7.45 28.88
C LEU A 8 -31.77 -6.19 28.84
N ALA A 9 -31.46 -5.59 29.98
CA ALA A 9 -30.58 -4.41 30.04
C ALA A 9 -29.14 -4.71 29.58
N VAL A 10 -28.59 -5.89 29.95
CA VAL A 10 -27.24 -6.30 29.53
C VAL A 10 -27.18 -6.56 28.01
N VAL A 11 -28.20 -7.25 27.46
CA VAL A 11 -28.26 -7.53 26.02
C VAL A 11 -28.42 -6.23 25.22
N ALA A 12 -29.24 -5.29 25.69
CA ALA A 12 -29.41 -3.99 25.04
C ALA A 12 -28.10 -3.14 25.10
N PHE A 13 -27.38 -3.19 26.23
CA PHE A 13 -26.11 -2.48 26.37
C PHE A 13 -25.02 -3.07 25.47
N VAL A 14 -24.90 -4.40 25.37
CA VAL A 14 -23.95 -5.07 24.49
C VAL A 14 -24.26 -4.77 23.02
N ALA A 15 -25.54 -4.82 22.62
CA ALA A 15 -25.93 -4.46 21.25
C ALA A 15 -25.63 -2.99 20.92
N LEU A 16 -25.82 -2.06 21.87
CA LEU A 16 -25.51 -0.65 21.69
C LEU A 16 -24.00 -0.41 21.55
N VAL A 17 -23.18 -1.12 22.33
CA VAL A 17 -21.71 -1.04 22.25
C VAL A 17 -21.20 -1.57 20.91
N PHE A 18 -21.77 -2.69 20.42
CA PHE A 18 -21.40 -3.21 19.08
C PHE A 18 -21.85 -2.30 17.94
N LEU A 19 -23.00 -1.65 18.06
CA LEU A 19 -23.48 -0.70 17.07
C LEU A 19 -22.59 0.56 17.02
N THR A 20 -22.18 1.07 18.18
CA THR A 20 -21.27 2.22 18.27
C THR A 20 -19.87 1.90 17.78
N LEU A 21 -19.33 0.68 18.07
CA LEU A 21 -18.02 0.26 17.53
C LEU A 21 -18.05 0.10 15.99
N ARG A 22 -19.13 -0.47 15.42
CA ARG A 22 -19.27 -0.55 13.95
C ARG A 22 -19.39 0.82 13.31
N ALA A 23 -20.19 1.71 13.91
CA ALA A 23 -20.32 3.08 13.40
C ALA A 23 -19.00 3.88 13.48
N GLN A 24 -18.17 3.59 14.49
CA GLN A 24 -16.85 4.21 14.66
C GLN A 24 -15.87 3.70 13.60
N THR A 25 -15.78 2.37 13.38
CA THR A 25 -14.91 1.78 12.36
C THR A 25 -15.28 2.25 10.95
N ASP A 26 -16.56 2.35 10.62
CA ASP A 26 -17.02 2.86 9.34
C ASP A 26 -16.70 4.37 9.18
N ARG A 27 -16.81 5.15 10.24
CA ARG A 27 -16.43 6.58 10.23
C ARG A 27 -14.92 6.77 10.13
N ASP A 28 -14.12 5.97 10.81
CA ASP A 28 -12.66 6.04 10.77
C ASP A 28 -12.12 5.65 9.37
N VAL A 29 -12.74 4.70 8.70
CA VAL A 29 -12.43 4.36 7.30
C VAL A 29 -12.81 5.49 6.34
N VAL A 30 -13.97 6.12 6.54
CA VAL A 30 -14.43 7.23 5.67
C VAL A 30 -13.65 8.52 5.95
N VAL A 31 -13.30 8.81 7.22
CA VAL A 31 -12.51 10.01 7.58
C VAL A 31 -11.06 9.86 7.17
N ALA A 32 -10.49 8.64 7.19
CA ALA A 32 -9.14 8.39 6.68
C ALA A 32 -9.02 8.64 5.17
N GLN A 33 -10.14 8.58 4.42
CA GLN A 33 -10.17 8.88 2.98
C GLN A 33 -10.56 10.34 2.65
N ALA A 34 -11.20 11.04 3.55
CA ALA A 34 -11.64 12.42 3.35
C ALA A 34 -10.53 13.41 3.77
N GLY A 35 -9.67 13.78 2.81
CA GLY A 35 -8.71 14.87 2.97
C GLY A 35 -7.24 14.47 3.11
N GLN A 36 -6.88 13.19 3.00
CA GLN A 36 -5.47 12.78 2.90
C GLN A 36 -5.00 12.90 1.45
N SER A 37 -3.89 13.62 1.27
CA SER A 37 -3.13 13.61 0.01
C SER A 37 -2.76 12.18 -0.36
N ILE A 38 -2.73 11.85 -1.65
CA ILE A 38 -2.32 10.53 -2.14
C ILE A 38 -0.81 10.40 -1.90
N ARG A 39 -0.44 9.51 -0.97
CA ARG A 39 0.96 9.19 -0.67
C ARG A 39 1.45 8.08 -1.58
N VAL A 40 2.67 8.22 -2.05
CA VAL A 40 3.36 7.26 -2.90
C VAL A 40 4.74 7.02 -2.33
N THR A 41 5.10 5.78 -2.10
CA THR A 41 6.48 5.42 -1.76
C THR A 41 7.29 5.28 -3.04
N ARG A 42 8.24 6.15 -3.26
CA ARG A 42 9.20 6.07 -4.35
C ARG A 42 10.36 5.18 -3.96
N ILE A 43 10.69 4.20 -4.80
CA ILE A 43 11.89 3.36 -4.71
C ILE A 43 12.77 3.75 -5.89
N TYR A 44 13.98 4.24 -5.64
CA TYR A 44 14.85 4.80 -6.68
C TYR A 44 16.32 4.49 -6.44
N THR A 45 17.13 4.47 -7.51
CA THR A 45 18.57 4.32 -7.41
C THR A 45 19.20 5.67 -7.08
N GLY A 46 19.91 5.74 -5.96
CA GLY A 46 20.70 6.91 -5.58
C GLY A 46 22.04 7.02 -6.32
N PRO A 47 22.76 8.13 -6.14
CA PRO A 47 24.07 8.34 -6.77
C PRO A 47 25.14 7.35 -6.27
N ASP A 48 24.91 6.68 -5.16
CA ASP A 48 25.73 5.62 -4.58
C ASP A 48 25.47 4.23 -5.22
N GLY A 49 24.59 4.14 -6.23
CA GLY A 49 24.18 2.89 -6.87
C GLY A 49 23.32 1.99 -5.99
N GLN A 50 22.81 2.49 -4.87
CA GLN A 50 21.92 1.75 -3.97
C GLN A 50 20.46 2.17 -4.18
N SER A 51 19.54 1.26 -3.90
CA SER A 51 18.11 1.63 -3.85
C SER A 51 17.77 2.30 -2.54
N HIS A 52 17.04 3.38 -2.63
CA HIS A 52 16.52 4.17 -1.53
C HIS A 52 15.00 4.25 -1.60
N ALA A 53 14.39 4.62 -0.48
CA ALA A 53 12.95 4.84 -0.41
C ALA A 53 12.62 6.18 0.24
N GLU A 54 11.71 6.92 -0.40
CA GLU A 54 11.16 8.18 0.12
C GLU A 54 9.65 8.22 -0.06
N GLU A 55 8.97 9.04 0.76
CA GLU A 55 7.54 9.30 0.62
C GLU A 55 7.32 10.55 -0.23
N LEU A 56 6.51 10.41 -1.27
CA LEU A 56 6.05 11.52 -2.10
C LEU A 56 4.58 11.79 -1.85
N GLN A 57 4.21 13.06 -1.99
CA GLN A 57 2.83 13.51 -2.05
C GLN A 57 2.45 13.73 -3.52
N MET A 58 1.48 12.94 -4.01
CA MET A 58 0.99 13.14 -5.38
C MET A 58 0.30 14.51 -5.50
N LYS A 59 0.74 15.31 -6.45
CA LYS A 59 0.11 16.60 -6.75
C LYS A 59 -1.28 16.38 -7.32
N LEU A 60 -2.25 17.06 -6.75
CA LEU A 60 -3.63 17.03 -7.23
C LEU A 60 -4.03 18.41 -7.73
N ASN A 61 -4.78 18.43 -8.84
CA ASN A 61 -5.54 19.57 -9.31
C ASN A 61 -7.01 19.31 -8.93
N GLY A 62 -7.46 19.92 -7.85
CA GLY A 62 -8.74 19.59 -7.23
C GLY A 62 -8.74 18.17 -6.63
N ARG A 63 -9.45 17.24 -7.24
CA ARG A 63 -9.61 15.86 -6.76
C ARG A 63 -8.77 14.84 -7.52
N THR A 64 -8.12 15.22 -8.62
CA THR A 64 -7.42 14.32 -9.52
C THR A 64 -5.96 14.73 -9.71
N SER A 65 -5.08 13.75 -9.91
CA SER A 65 -3.74 13.99 -10.42
C SER A 65 -3.80 14.35 -11.90
N GLU A 66 -2.68 14.79 -12.46
CA GLU A 66 -2.53 14.80 -13.92
C GLU A 66 -2.70 13.39 -14.49
N LEU A 67 -3.24 13.32 -15.71
CA LEU A 67 -3.34 12.06 -16.44
C LEU A 67 -1.96 11.64 -16.92
N MET A 68 -1.45 10.53 -16.38
CA MET A 68 -0.18 9.95 -16.77
C MET A 68 -0.36 8.96 -17.91
N LYS A 69 0.51 9.02 -18.92
CA LYS A 69 0.53 8.03 -19.99
C LYS A 69 1.10 6.71 -19.46
N ALA A 70 0.35 5.63 -19.64
CA ALA A 70 0.77 4.27 -19.31
C ALA A 70 0.83 3.41 -20.57
N THR A 71 1.70 2.39 -20.57
CA THR A 71 1.81 1.45 -21.70
C THR A 71 0.95 0.21 -21.52
N GLY A 72 0.35 0.03 -20.37
CA GLY A 72 -0.54 -1.10 -20.06
C GLY A 72 -0.84 -1.23 -18.58
N VAL A 73 -1.50 -2.33 -18.24
CA VAL A 73 -1.80 -2.73 -16.87
C VAL A 73 -1.54 -4.22 -16.73
N GLN A 74 -0.88 -4.63 -15.65
CA GLN A 74 -0.60 -6.03 -15.36
C GLN A 74 -1.05 -6.37 -13.94
N PHE A 75 -1.86 -7.41 -13.79
CA PHE A 75 -2.23 -7.98 -12.50
C PHE A 75 -1.31 -9.16 -12.19
N SER A 76 -0.90 -9.26 -10.93
CA SER A 76 -0.05 -10.35 -10.45
C SER A 76 -0.55 -10.87 -9.11
N ARG A 77 -0.45 -12.20 -8.94
CA ARG A 77 -0.69 -12.89 -7.69
C ARG A 77 0.59 -13.60 -7.28
N THR A 78 1.13 -13.22 -6.15
CA THR A 78 2.37 -13.78 -5.61
C THR A 78 2.06 -14.57 -4.35
N PRO A 79 2.44 -15.86 -4.28
CA PRO A 79 2.12 -16.72 -3.14
C PRO A 79 2.67 -16.20 -1.82
N ALA A 80 1.97 -16.54 -0.73
CA ALA A 80 2.42 -16.30 0.63
C ALA A 80 3.82 -16.85 0.86
N GLY A 81 4.67 -16.10 1.57
CA GLY A 81 6.05 -16.48 1.87
C GLY A 81 7.05 -16.33 0.72
N ASN A 82 6.59 -15.97 -0.49
CA ASN A 82 7.51 -15.74 -1.62
C ASN A 82 8.54 -14.67 -1.27
N PHE A 83 9.78 -14.90 -1.67
CA PHE A 83 10.90 -13.99 -1.52
C PHE A 83 11.64 -13.80 -2.84
N SER A 84 11.80 -12.57 -3.25
CA SER A 84 12.66 -12.15 -4.34
C SER A 84 13.87 -11.47 -3.76
N ASP A 85 15.04 -12.05 -3.98
CA ASP A 85 16.31 -11.50 -3.56
C ASP A 85 16.64 -10.20 -4.30
N TRP A 86 17.77 -9.57 -4.02
CA TRP A 86 18.16 -8.28 -4.57
C TRP A 86 17.98 -8.23 -6.09
N HIS A 87 17.13 -7.33 -6.55
CA HIS A 87 16.80 -7.12 -7.97
C HIS A 87 16.39 -5.67 -8.21
N VAL A 88 16.59 -5.20 -9.41
CA VAL A 88 16.15 -3.88 -9.86
C VAL A 88 14.71 -3.93 -10.35
N GLY A 89 14.04 -2.80 -10.36
CA GLY A 89 12.74 -2.66 -11.00
C GLY A 89 12.84 -2.99 -12.50
N PRO A 90 11.88 -3.74 -13.07
CA PRO A 90 11.95 -4.11 -14.50
C PRO A 90 11.73 -2.90 -15.42
N ARG A 91 11.08 -1.86 -14.89
CA ARG A 91 10.74 -0.63 -15.62
C ARG A 91 10.19 0.40 -14.64
N ARG A 92 10.13 1.65 -15.06
CA ARG A 92 9.44 2.72 -14.32
C ARG A 92 7.95 2.45 -14.31
N GLN A 93 7.37 2.25 -13.14
CA GLN A 93 5.97 1.84 -12.99
C GLN A 93 5.41 2.14 -11.61
N TYR A 94 4.10 2.34 -11.54
CA TYR A 94 3.39 2.20 -10.28
C TYR A 94 3.11 0.74 -10.00
N VAL A 95 3.21 0.34 -8.73
CA VAL A 95 2.75 -0.96 -8.22
C VAL A 95 1.86 -0.72 -7.02
N ILE A 96 0.59 -1.13 -7.14
CA ILE A 96 -0.41 -0.95 -6.09
C ILE A 96 -0.75 -2.32 -5.51
N THR A 97 -0.70 -2.46 -4.19
CA THR A 97 -1.15 -3.66 -3.50
C THR A 97 -2.68 -3.63 -3.38
N LEU A 98 -3.35 -4.64 -3.91
CA LEU A 98 -4.82 -4.77 -3.86
C LEU A 98 -5.25 -5.61 -2.65
N SER A 99 -4.54 -6.72 -2.38
CA SER A 99 -4.78 -7.58 -1.22
C SER A 99 -3.49 -8.27 -0.77
N GLY A 100 -3.51 -8.87 0.42
CA GLY A 100 -2.33 -9.43 1.05
C GLY A 100 -1.36 -8.35 1.51
N ARG A 101 -0.15 -8.75 1.89
CA ARG A 101 0.89 -7.85 2.40
C ARG A 101 2.25 -8.20 1.81
N GLY A 102 3.08 -7.18 1.64
CA GLY A 102 4.47 -7.36 1.25
C GLY A 102 5.40 -6.46 2.05
N GLU A 103 6.69 -6.70 1.91
CA GLU A 103 7.77 -5.90 2.45
C GLU A 103 8.84 -5.71 1.36
N ILE A 104 9.27 -4.48 1.15
CA ILE A 104 10.47 -4.15 0.37
C ILE A 104 11.58 -3.81 1.37
N GLU A 105 12.79 -4.31 1.13
CA GLU A 105 13.99 -3.87 1.83
C GLU A 105 14.93 -3.18 0.82
N VAL A 106 15.34 -1.95 1.16
CA VAL A 106 16.30 -1.17 0.40
C VAL A 106 17.63 -1.07 1.15
N ALA A 107 18.61 -0.37 0.60
CA ALA A 107 19.92 -0.19 1.22
C ALA A 107 19.83 0.29 2.68
N GLY A 108 20.80 -0.14 3.49
CA GLY A 108 20.85 0.15 4.93
C GLY A 108 19.83 -0.62 5.76
N GLY A 109 19.14 -1.63 5.17
CA GLY A 109 18.17 -2.46 5.88
C GLY A 109 16.84 -1.77 6.15
N LYS A 110 16.57 -0.63 5.49
CA LYS A 110 15.27 0.06 5.63
C LYS A 110 14.18 -0.76 4.98
N LYS A 111 13.16 -1.08 5.77
CA LYS A 111 12.02 -1.89 5.34
C LYS A 111 10.77 -1.05 5.16
N ILE A 112 10.04 -1.31 4.08
CA ILE A 112 8.78 -0.66 3.71
C ILE A 112 7.69 -1.72 3.69
N SER A 113 6.70 -1.57 4.56
CA SER A 113 5.53 -2.46 4.59
C SER A 113 4.49 -2.01 3.57
N MET A 114 3.97 -2.95 2.77
CA MET A 114 3.02 -2.73 1.70
C MET A 114 1.74 -3.51 1.96
N GLY A 115 0.72 -2.85 2.50
CA GLY A 115 -0.63 -3.40 2.64
C GLY A 115 -1.57 -3.00 1.50
N PRO A 116 -2.85 -3.41 1.55
CA PRO A 116 -3.86 -2.99 0.58
C PRO A 116 -3.95 -1.46 0.46
N GLY A 117 -3.98 -0.95 -0.77
CA GLY A 117 -3.98 0.48 -1.08
C GLY A 117 -2.60 1.14 -1.07
N HIS A 118 -1.54 0.45 -0.66
CA HIS A 118 -0.18 0.99 -0.72
C HIS A 118 0.28 1.15 -2.17
N ILE A 119 0.80 2.32 -2.51
CA ILE A 119 1.25 2.68 -3.86
C ILE A 119 2.77 2.86 -3.84
N ASN A 120 3.48 2.07 -4.65
CA ASN A 120 4.89 2.27 -4.93
C ASN A 120 5.09 2.89 -6.32
N LEU A 121 6.02 3.82 -6.44
CA LEU A 121 6.62 4.23 -7.70
C LEU A 121 8.02 3.59 -7.78
N ILE A 122 8.18 2.64 -8.69
CA ILE A 122 9.43 1.90 -8.89
C ILE A 122 10.27 2.65 -9.92
N GLU A 123 11.44 3.13 -9.51
CA GLU A 123 12.41 3.88 -10.30
C GLU A 123 13.86 3.43 -10.06
N ASP A 124 14.09 2.37 -9.30
CA ASP A 124 15.40 1.77 -9.08
C ASP A 124 15.73 0.77 -10.20
N LEU A 125 15.94 1.31 -11.39
CA LEU A 125 16.13 0.54 -12.62
C LEU A 125 17.58 0.08 -12.85
N THR A 126 18.49 0.47 -11.97
CA THR A 126 19.92 0.17 -12.03
C THR A 126 20.49 -0.08 -10.65
N GLY A 127 21.77 -0.48 -10.56
CA GLY A 127 22.45 -0.68 -9.28
C GLY A 127 22.06 -1.97 -8.59
N LYS A 128 22.08 -1.96 -7.26
CA LYS A 128 21.83 -3.17 -6.45
C LYS A 128 20.35 -3.58 -6.41
N GLY A 129 19.45 -2.61 -6.54
CA GLY A 129 18.02 -2.87 -6.41
C GLY A 129 17.55 -3.04 -4.96
N HIS A 130 16.43 -3.73 -4.81
CA HIS A 130 15.75 -4.01 -3.55
C HIS A 130 15.39 -5.49 -3.43
N THR A 131 15.04 -5.95 -2.22
CA THR A 131 14.39 -7.26 -2.03
C THR A 131 12.89 -7.07 -1.92
N THR A 132 12.11 -8.12 -2.23
CA THR A 132 10.67 -8.13 -2.00
C THR A 132 10.26 -9.44 -1.34
N ARG A 133 9.42 -9.36 -0.30
CA ARG A 133 8.85 -10.51 0.40
C ARG A 133 7.35 -10.37 0.50
N VAL A 134 6.62 -11.47 0.29
CA VAL A 134 5.22 -11.58 0.69
C VAL A 134 5.17 -12.01 2.16
N VAL A 135 4.49 -11.23 3.00
CA VAL A 135 4.42 -11.46 4.45
C VAL A 135 3.00 -11.85 4.86
N GLY A 136 2.91 -12.68 5.92
CA GLY A 136 1.65 -13.25 6.37
C GLY A 136 1.31 -14.54 5.64
N THR A 137 0.05 -14.95 5.74
CA THR A 137 -0.46 -16.26 5.23
C THR A 137 -1.26 -16.15 3.95
N GLU A 138 -1.48 -14.93 3.46
CA GLU A 138 -2.27 -14.65 2.25
C GLU A 138 -1.35 -14.34 1.07
N ASP A 139 -1.77 -14.76 -0.12
CA ASP A 139 -1.15 -14.34 -1.36
C ASP A 139 -1.30 -12.81 -1.54
N ARG A 140 -0.26 -12.19 -2.05
CA ARG A 140 -0.30 -10.77 -2.38
C ARG A 140 -0.77 -10.58 -3.82
N VAL A 141 -1.84 -9.80 -3.99
CA VAL A 141 -2.33 -9.38 -5.32
C VAL A 141 -1.93 -7.93 -5.55
N THR A 142 -1.35 -7.68 -6.72
CA THR A 142 -0.92 -6.33 -7.12
C THR A 142 -1.40 -5.99 -8.51
N VAL A 143 -1.49 -4.70 -8.78
CA VAL A 143 -1.57 -4.16 -10.14
C VAL A 143 -0.33 -3.31 -10.40
N ALA A 144 0.33 -3.59 -11.52
CA ALA A 144 1.44 -2.78 -12.03
C ALA A 144 0.96 -1.96 -13.24
N ILE A 145 1.33 -0.69 -13.26
CA ILE A 145 1.00 0.28 -14.30
C ILE A 145 2.31 0.84 -14.84
N PRO A 146 2.89 0.25 -15.91
CA PRO A 146 4.09 0.76 -16.57
C PRO A 146 3.83 2.14 -17.18
N LEU A 147 4.70 3.08 -16.87
CA LEU A 147 4.64 4.42 -17.41
C LEU A 147 5.25 4.48 -18.82
N ALA A 148 4.69 5.31 -19.69
CA ALA A 148 5.22 5.50 -21.04
C ALA A 148 6.56 6.25 -20.99
N ASP A 149 6.69 7.22 -20.08
CA ASP A 149 7.96 7.88 -19.78
C ASP A 149 8.78 6.99 -18.84
N GLN A 150 9.90 6.49 -19.34
CA GLN A 150 10.86 5.66 -18.60
C GLN A 150 12.00 6.47 -17.98
N SER A 151 11.99 7.82 -18.12
CA SER A 151 12.93 8.67 -17.41
C SER A 151 12.65 8.65 -15.91
N VAL A 152 13.70 8.51 -15.10
CA VAL A 152 13.59 8.65 -13.66
C VAL A 152 13.48 10.11 -13.27
N SER A 153 12.57 10.45 -12.36
CA SER A 153 12.47 11.81 -11.83
C SER A 153 13.69 12.11 -10.93
N ARG A 154 14.38 13.20 -11.25
CA ARG A 154 15.52 13.72 -10.48
C ARG A 154 15.06 14.64 -9.36
#